data_69bff480ad085d2cfc61ea0cca5ef02c
#
_entry.id   69bff480ad085d2cfc61ea0cca5ef02c
#
_cell.length_a   1.000
_cell.length_b   1.000
_cell.length_c   1.000
_cell.angle_alpha   90.00
_cell.angle_beta   90.00
_cell.angle_gamma   90.00
#
_symmetry.space_group_name_H-M   'P 1'
#
loop_
_entity.id
_entity.type
_entity.pdbx_description
1 polymer ?
#
loop_
_entity_poly.entity_id
_entity_poly.type
_entity_poly.pdbx_seq_one_letter_code
_entity_poly.pdbx_strand_id
1 'polypeptide(L)'
;MSEIVFAIPGDLSLPTGGYAYDRRLLAEWREMGVAARHLPLPGGFPTPSEVDLAETGRAILSQPYDGVLLIDGLAYGAFPESVAAGLAGRVVALVHHPLGLETGLSPKQAAEFVRREMAALHYASAVVVTSETTKRLLAADFAVPAERVTVAEPGVDPAERAAGSGGKTVELLAVGSLVPRKGYDVLIAALEGLADKPWRLTIVGADDRAPATTAALMAQIAATGLSGRVRLAGALGQAELDAAYANADLFVMPSLFEGYGMVLTEALARGLPILCTTGGAATETAPDDAALKVPPGDVGALRAGLARLLDDPKERRQRADAAWHAAGALPRWRRTATIVAEVCAKVSP
;
A
#
# COMPACT_ATOMS: atom_id res chain seq x y z
N MET A 1 19.16 23.90 0.42
CA MET A 1 19.07 22.43 0.31
C MET A 1 19.26 22.08 -1.14
N SER A 2 20.06 21.06 -1.45
CA SER A 2 20.21 20.53 -2.80
C SER A 2 18.86 20.05 -3.32
N GLU A 3 18.65 20.08 -4.64
CA GLU A 3 17.39 19.62 -5.25
C GLU A 3 17.20 18.12 -5.03
N ILE A 4 15.98 17.70 -4.68
CA ILE A 4 15.58 16.29 -4.63
C ILE A 4 15.13 15.88 -6.03
N VAL A 5 15.85 14.94 -6.64
CA VAL A 5 15.43 14.31 -7.90
C VAL A 5 14.72 13.02 -7.55
N PHE A 6 13.40 13.00 -7.64
CA PHE A 6 12.58 11.84 -7.31
C PHE A 6 12.35 10.98 -8.56
N ALA A 7 13.10 9.89 -8.66
CA ALA A 7 13.07 8.96 -9.78
C ALA A 7 12.00 7.88 -9.53
N ILE A 8 10.96 7.86 -10.36
CA ILE A 8 9.79 6.97 -10.21
C ILE A 8 9.55 6.24 -11.53
N PRO A 9 9.45 4.90 -11.54
CA PRO A 9 9.20 4.14 -12.76
C PRO A 9 7.72 4.15 -13.17
N GLY A 10 7.48 4.08 -14.48
CA GLY A 10 6.15 3.92 -15.05
C GLY A 10 5.28 5.17 -15.01
N ASP A 11 3.98 4.94 -15.04
CA ASP A 11 2.99 6.01 -15.04
C ASP A 11 2.55 6.37 -13.62
N LEU A 12 3.03 7.50 -13.14
CA LEU A 12 2.72 8.02 -11.80
C LEU A 12 1.22 8.32 -11.60
N SER A 13 0.41 8.42 -12.66
CA SER A 13 -1.03 8.65 -12.56
C SER A 13 -1.83 7.42 -12.13
N LEU A 14 -1.25 6.24 -12.21
CA LEU A 14 -1.92 4.98 -11.87
C LEU A 14 -2.38 4.94 -10.40
N PRO A 15 -3.59 4.39 -10.13
CA PRO A 15 -4.19 4.39 -8.80
C PRO A 15 -3.63 3.24 -7.93
N THR A 16 -2.33 3.28 -7.61
CA THR A 16 -1.68 2.37 -6.67
C THR A 16 -1.28 3.08 -5.39
N GLY A 17 -1.16 2.34 -4.28
CA GLY A 17 -0.76 2.92 -2.99
C GLY A 17 0.63 3.57 -3.03
N GLY A 18 1.62 2.93 -3.67
CA GLY A 18 2.96 3.50 -3.84
C GLY A 18 2.92 4.83 -4.61
N TYR A 19 2.34 4.82 -5.81
CA TYR A 19 2.23 6.05 -6.60
C TYR A 19 1.35 7.13 -5.95
N ALA A 20 0.35 6.75 -5.15
CA ALA A 20 -0.41 7.72 -4.36
C ALA A 20 0.49 8.40 -3.31
N TYR A 21 1.33 7.63 -2.63
CA TYR A 21 2.32 8.16 -1.70
C TYR A 21 3.30 9.11 -2.41
N ASP A 22 3.85 8.70 -3.55
CA ASP A 22 4.82 9.49 -4.31
C ASP A 22 4.22 10.81 -4.82
N ARG A 23 3.01 10.76 -5.37
CA ARG A 23 2.27 11.98 -5.77
C ARG A 23 2.05 12.93 -4.61
N ARG A 24 1.71 12.39 -3.43
CA ARG A 24 1.48 13.20 -2.23
C ARG A 24 2.77 13.86 -1.75
N LEU A 25 3.90 13.16 -1.75
CA LEU A 25 5.19 13.77 -1.43
C LEU A 25 5.50 14.96 -2.36
N LEU A 26 5.38 14.77 -3.67
CA LEU A 26 5.64 15.81 -4.65
C LEU A 26 4.71 17.02 -4.48
N ALA A 27 3.43 16.78 -4.15
CA ALA A 27 2.45 17.83 -3.90
C ALA A 27 2.78 18.63 -2.62
N GLU A 28 3.05 17.94 -1.50
CA GLU A 28 3.40 18.57 -0.23
C GLU A 28 4.71 19.38 -0.35
N TRP A 29 5.74 18.82 -1.01
CA TRP A 29 6.99 19.54 -1.21
C TRP A 29 6.83 20.81 -2.02
N ARG A 30 5.97 20.80 -3.05
CA ARG A 30 5.65 22.04 -3.79
C ARG A 30 5.02 23.10 -2.88
N GLU A 31 4.08 22.70 -2.01
CA GLU A 31 3.44 23.61 -1.05
C GLU A 31 4.41 24.10 0.03
N MET A 32 5.37 23.26 0.41
CA MET A 32 6.41 23.58 1.41
C MET A 32 7.57 24.40 0.83
N GLY A 33 7.63 24.59 -0.49
CA GLY A 33 8.76 25.25 -1.15
C GLY A 33 10.06 24.43 -1.14
N VAL A 34 9.96 23.11 -0.98
CA VAL A 34 11.10 22.19 -1.10
C VAL A 34 11.45 22.02 -2.58
N ALA A 35 12.72 22.25 -2.93
CA ALA A 35 13.20 22.04 -4.29
C ALA A 35 13.20 20.54 -4.61
N ALA A 36 12.19 20.08 -5.32
CA ALA A 36 12.02 18.69 -5.71
C ALA A 36 11.37 18.57 -7.08
N ARG A 37 11.78 17.59 -7.85
CA ARG A 37 11.17 17.30 -9.16
C ARG A 37 11.08 15.81 -9.43
N HIS A 38 10.07 15.42 -10.18
CA HIS A 38 9.87 14.07 -10.70
C HIS A 38 10.82 13.80 -11.87
N LEU A 39 11.53 12.69 -11.82
CA LEU A 39 12.28 12.09 -12.91
C LEU A 39 11.58 10.80 -13.34
N PRO A 40 10.85 10.78 -14.46
CA PRO A 40 10.20 9.57 -14.92
C PRO A 40 11.23 8.55 -15.40
N LEU A 41 11.07 7.30 -14.97
CA LEU A 41 11.84 6.15 -15.43
C LEU A 41 10.94 5.23 -16.28
N PRO A 42 11.53 4.35 -17.14
CA PRO A 42 10.77 3.37 -17.92
C PRO A 42 9.82 2.52 -17.07
N GLY A 43 8.73 2.06 -17.67
CA GLY A 43 7.68 1.28 -17.00
C GLY A 43 7.96 -0.22 -16.86
N GLY A 44 9.10 -0.72 -17.31
CA GLY A 44 9.44 -2.15 -17.27
C GLY A 44 9.81 -2.69 -15.88
N PHE A 45 9.94 -1.85 -14.86
CA PHE A 45 10.25 -2.26 -13.49
C PHE A 45 9.04 -2.96 -12.82
N PRO A 46 9.32 -3.99 -11.99
CA PRO A 46 10.61 -4.47 -11.46
C PRO A 46 11.34 -5.51 -12.34
N THR A 47 10.91 -5.72 -13.57
CA THR A 47 11.56 -6.65 -14.52
C THR A 47 12.02 -5.91 -15.78
N PRO A 48 12.95 -4.93 -15.61
CA PRO A 48 13.36 -4.07 -16.71
C PRO A 48 14.10 -4.85 -17.81
N SER A 49 13.87 -4.47 -19.05
CA SER A 49 14.69 -4.90 -20.19
C SER A 49 16.05 -4.19 -20.17
N GLU A 50 16.99 -4.64 -21.02
CA GLU A 50 18.29 -3.96 -21.22
C GLU A 50 18.09 -2.52 -21.72
N VAL A 51 17.05 -2.28 -22.53
CA VAL A 51 16.70 -0.93 -23.02
C VAL A 51 16.23 -0.06 -21.86
N ASP A 52 15.33 -0.56 -21.00
CA ASP A 52 14.87 0.17 -19.81
C ASP A 52 16.02 0.54 -18.88
N LEU A 53 16.96 -0.39 -18.66
CA LEU A 53 18.15 -0.13 -17.84
C LEU A 53 19.06 0.92 -18.47
N ALA A 54 19.29 0.86 -19.79
CA ALA A 54 20.10 1.85 -20.50
C ALA A 54 19.46 3.24 -20.49
N GLU A 55 18.14 3.34 -20.65
CA GLU A 55 17.39 4.59 -20.56
C GLU A 55 17.42 5.16 -19.13
N THR A 56 17.19 4.31 -18.14
CA THR A 56 17.30 4.68 -16.72
C THR A 56 18.69 5.23 -16.39
N GLY A 57 19.75 4.52 -16.83
CA GLY A 57 21.12 4.97 -16.64
C GLY A 57 21.37 6.36 -17.25
N ARG A 58 20.93 6.58 -18.50
CA ARG A 58 21.04 7.90 -19.15
C ARG A 58 20.27 8.99 -18.39
N ALA A 59 19.02 8.69 -18.00
CA ALA A 59 18.19 9.65 -17.27
C ALA A 59 18.83 10.07 -15.94
N ILE A 60 19.36 9.13 -15.17
CA ILE A 60 19.99 9.38 -13.87
C ILE A 60 21.34 10.10 -14.05
N LEU A 61 22.19 9.65 -14.97
CA LEU A 61 23.52 10.23 -15.20
C LEU A 61 23.48 11.63 -15.80
N SER A 62 22.37 12.01 -16.45
CA SER A 62 22.16 13.40 -16.93
C SER A 62 21.82 14.37 -15.81
N GLN A 63 21.57 13.91 -14.58
CA GLN A 63 21.21 14.76 -13.46
C GLN A 63 22.44 15.44 -12.87
N PRO A 64 22.32 16.70 -12.39
CA PRO A 64 23.40 17.39 -11.69
C PRO A 64 23.97 16.54 -10.56
N TYR A 65 25.29 16.60 -10.37
CA TYR A 65 25.96 15.76 -9.37
C TYR A 65 25.73 16.21 -7.93
N ASP A 66 25.27 17.44 -7.74
CA ASP A 66 25.01 18.09 -6.45
C ASP A 66 23.61 17.83 -5.90
N GLY A 67 22.75 17.11 -6.64
CA GLY A 67 21.41 16.70 -6.21
C GLY A 67 21.39 15.35 -5.51
N VAL A 68 20.44 15.17 -4.58
CA VAL A 68 20.13 13.86 -4.00
C VAL A 68 19.15 13.12 -4.90
N LEU A 69 19.40 11.84 -5.12
CA LEU A 69 18.49 10.93 -5.84
C LEU A 69 17.60 10.21 -4.83
N LEU A 70 16.33 10.55 -4.77
CA LEU A 70 15.32 9.70 -4.15
C LEU A 70 14.80 8.75 -5.23
N ILE A 71 14.95 7.45 -5.04
CA ILE A 71 14.55 6.46 -6.05
C ILE A 71 13.51 5.52 -5.45
N ASP A 72 12.37 5.39 -6.13
CA ASP A 72 11.31 4.43 -5.76
C ASP A 72 11.86 3.00 -5.78
N GLY A 73 11.52 2.22 -4.75
CA GLY A 73 12.00 0.85 -4.53
C GLY A 73 11.64 -0.11 -5.64
N LEU A 74 10.54 0.14 -6.38
CA LEU A 74 10.16 -0.65 -7.54
C LEU A 74 11.26 -0.64 -8.62
N ALA A 75 11.95 0.49 -8.78
CA ALA A 75 13.10 0.60 -9.67
C ALA A 75 14.41 0.24 -8.97
N TYR A 76 14.67 0.85 -7.79
CA TYR A 76 15.96 0.71 -7.12
C TYR A 76 16.27 -0.73 -6.71
N GLY A 77 15.30 -1.45 -6.15
CA GLY A 77 15.44 -2.86 -5.74
C GLY A 77 15.67 -3.83 -6.92
N ALA A 78 15.35 -3.38 -8.15
CA ALA A 78 15.56 -4.18 -9.37
C ALA A 78 16.85 -3.81 -10.11
N PHE A 79 17.62 -2.83 -9.66
CA PHE A 79 18.87 -2.44 -10.31
C PHE A 79 19.91 -3.57 -10.24
N PRO A 80 20.70 -3.77 -11.32
CA PRO A 80 21.93 -4.51 -11.23
C PRO A 80 22.88 -3.87 -10.18
N GLU A 81 23.61 -4.71 -9.45
CA GLU A 81 24.53 -4.25 -8.42
C GLU A 81 25.53 -3.18 -8.94
N SER A 82 26.04 -3.36 -10.15
CA SER A 82 26.95 -2.39 -10.78
C SER A 82 26.34 -1.01 -10.99
N VAL A 83 25.02 -0.95 -11.25
CA VAL A 83 24.29 0.33 -11.39
C VAL A 83 24.13 0.96 -10.02
N ALA A 84 23.69 0.20 -9.01
CA ALA A 84 23.55 0.71 -7.64
C ALA A 84 24.88 1.20 -7.07
N ALA A 85 25.97 0.44 -7.27
CA ALA A 85 27.32 0.82 -6.82
C ALA A 85 27.80 2.13 -7.47
N GLY A 86 27.50 2.36 -8.76
CA GLY A 86 27.83 3.60 -9.45
C GLY A 86 27.08 4.85 -8.92
N LEU A 87 26.03 4.66 -8.14
CA LEU A 87 25.21 5.72 -7.53
C LEU A 87 25.48 5.90 -6.02
N ALA A 88 26.42 5.11 -5.46
CA ALA A 88 26.73 5.17 -4.03
C ALA A 88 27.06 6.60 -3.56
N GLY A 89 26.63 6.94 -2.35
CA GLY A 89 26.88 8.25 -1.73
C GLY A 89 25.80 9.30 -1.97
N ARG A 90 24.87 9.11 -2.92
CA ARG A 90 23.86 10.11 -3.30
C ARG A 90 22.42 9.58 -3.40
N VAL A 91 22.18 8.34 -3.03
CA VAL A 91 20.87 7.70 -3.16
C VAL A 91 20.19 7.56 -1.82
N VAL A 92 18.92 7.97 -1.77
CA VAL A 92 17.91 7.56 -0.80
C VAL A 92 16.95 6.59 -1.51
N ALA A 93 16.83 5.35 -1.02
CA ALA A 93 15.86 4.38 -1.52
C ALA A 93 14.53 4.55 -0.79
N LEU A 94 13.41 4.62 -1.50
CA LEU A 94 12.07 4.64 -0.92
C LEU A 94 11.40 3.28 -1.12
N VAL A 95 11.30 2.46 -0.08
CA VAL A 95 10.77 1.10 -0.14
C VAL A 95 9.35 1.05 0.43
N HIS A 96 8.36 0.97 -0.44
CA HIS A 96 6.96 0.77 -0.06
C HIS A 96 6.66 -0.67 0.35
N HIS A 97 7.30 -1.61 -0.37
CA HIS A 97 7.11 -3.03 -0.22
C HIS A 97 8.30 -3.76 -0.86
N PRO A 98 8.98 -4.66 -0.15
CA PRO A 98 10.09 -5.42 -0.73
C PRO A 98 9.64 -6.29 -1.90
N LEU A 99 10.36 -6.24 -3.02
CA LEU A 99 9.97 -6.87 -4.28
C LEU A 99 9.79 -8.38 -4.16
N GLY A 100 10.67 -9.04 -3.39
CA GLY A 100 10.63 -10.49 -3.20
C GLY A 100 9.46 -11.00 -2.37
N LEU A 101 8.69 -10.11 -1.73
CA LEU A 101 7.50 -10.45 -0.93
C LEU A 101 6.18 -10.28 -1.70
N GLU A 102 6.23 -9.95 -2.99
CA GLU A 102 5.02 -9.87 -3.81
C GLU A 102 4.44 -11.27 -4.03
N THR A 103 3.11 -11.37 -3.99
CA THR A 103 2.41 -12.64 -4.19
C THR A 103 2.36 -13.04 -5.67
N GLY A 104 2.32 -14.35 -5.93
CA GLY A 104 2.31 -14.89 -7.29
C GLY A 104 3.69 -15.10 -7.90
N LEU A 105 4.77 -14.75 -7.18
CA LEU A 105 6.13 -15.11 -7.57
C LEU A 105 6.41 -16.59 -7.32
N SER A 106 7.12 -17.23 -8.23
CA SER A 106 7.73 -18.53 -7.93
C SER A 106 8.83 -18.35 -6.85
N PRO A 107 9.17 -19.39 -6.07
CA PRO A 107 10.23 -19.31 -5.06
C PRO A 107 11.57 -18.81 -5.65
N LYS A 108 11.87 -19.17 -6.90
CA LYS A 108 13.07 -18.73 -7.60
C LYS A 108 13.04 -17.23 -7.91
N GLN A 109 11.91 -16.71 -8.37
CA GLN A 109 11.73 -15.28 -8.65
C GLN A 109 11.79 -14.45 -7.35
N ALA A 110 11.11 -14.90 -6.29
CA ALA A 110 11.14 -14.24 -5.00
C ALA A 110 12.57 -14.15 -4.45
N ALA A 111 13.33 -15.26 -4.45
CA ALA A 111 14.71 -15.30 -4.02
C ALA A 111 15.63 -14.38 -4.86
N GLU A 112 15.40 -14.32 -6.17
CA GLU A 112 16.19 -13.43 -7.06
C GLU A 112 15.88 -11.94 -6.77
N PHE A 113 14.63 -11.57 -6.55
CA PHE A 113 14.28 -10.20 -6.15
C PHE A 113 14.89 -9.83 -4.80
N VAL A 114 14.78 -10.69 -3.79
CA VAL A 114 15.43 -10.47 -2.47
C VAL A 114 16.94 -10.24 -2.64
N ARG A 115 17.61 -11.10 -3.43
CA ARG A 115 19.05 -10.99 -3.66
C ARG A 115 19.43 -9.66 -4.32
N ARG A 116 18.70 -9.26 -5.38
CA ARG A 116 18.95 -8.00 -6.10
C ARG A 116 18.68 -6.78 -5.22
N GLU A 117 17.54 -6.75 -4.57
CA GLU A 117 17.15 -5.64 -3.70
C GLU A 117 18.13 -5.49 -2.53
N MET A 118 18.56 -6.59 -1.91
CA MET A 118 19.59 -6.60 -0.87
C MET A 118 20.91 -6.00 -1.39
N ALA A 119 21.37 -6.42 -2.56
CA ALA A 119 22.58 -5.89 -3.18
C ALA A 119 22.45 -4.39 -3.49
N ALA A 120 21.32 -3.93 -4.04
CA ALA A 120 21.09 -2.52 -4.33
C ALA A 120 21.02 -1.67 -3.05
N LEU A 121 20.29 -2.11 -2.03
CA LEU A 121 20.13 -1.40 -0.75
C LEU A 121 21.45 -1.27 0.03
N HIS A 122 22.42 -2.16 -0.21
CA HIS A 122 23.76 -2.04 0.35
C HIS A 122 24.42 -0.69 -0.01
N TYR A 123 24.21 -0.20 -1.22
CA TYR A 123 24.81 1.04 -1.76
C TYR A 123 23.96 2.29 -1.50
N ALA A 124 22.73 2.16 -1.00
CA ALA A 124 21.91 3.31 -0.62
C ALA A 124 22.51 4.02 0.62
N SER A 125 22.63 5.34 0.56
CA SER A 125 23.11 6.15 1.70
C SER A 125 22.11 6.17 2.84
N ALA A 126 20.81 6.17 2.50
CA ALA A 126 19.71 6.04 3.44
C ALA A 126 18.54 5.29 2.77
N VAL A 127 17.67 4.72 3.59
CA VAL A 127 16.47 4.03 3.15
C VAL A 127 15.26 4.63 3.88
N VAL A 128 14.23 5.00 3.15
CA VAL A 128 12.94 5.39 3.70
C VAL A 128 11.96 4.24 3.49
N VAL A 129 11.23 3.90 4.54
CA VAL A 129 10.19 2.87 4.50
C VAL A 129 8.87 3.43 5.04
N THR A 130 7.76 2.75 4.75
CA THR A 130 6.43 3.22 5.12
C THR A 130 5.92 2.67 6.45
N SER A 131 6.65 1.73 7.09
CA SER A 131 6.22 1.12 8.37
C SER A 131 7.40 0.61 9.19
N GLU A 132 7.20 0.49 10.51
CA GLU A 132 8.17 -0.15 11.41
C GLU A 132 8.33 -1.64 11.07
N THR A 133 7.27 -2.31 10.63
CA THR A 133 7.35 -3.70 10.15
C THR A 133 8.30 -3.81 8.97
N THR A 134 8.20 -2.94 7.95
CA THR A 134 9.13 -2.95 6.82
C THR A 134 10.56 -2.65 7.27
N LYS A 135 10.76 -1.71 8.21
CA LYS A 135 12.08 -1.42 8.78
C LYS A 135 12.69 -2.66 9.44
N ARG A 136 11.94 -3.34 10.32
CA ARG A 136 12.42 -4.58 10.98
C ARG A 136 12.76 -5.66 9.96
N LEU A 137 11.93 -5.83 8.94
CA LEU A 137 12.12 -6.80 7.88
C LEU A 137 13.38 -6.50 7.06
N LEU A 138 13.62 -5.24 6.66
CA LEU A 138 14.85 -4.88 5.94
C LEU A 138 16.10 -5.11 6.78
N ALA A 139 16.03 -4.88 8.09
CA ALA A 139 17.16 -5.15 9.00
C ALA A 139 17.40 -6.65 9.15
N ALA A 140 16.36 -7.47 9.28
CA ALA A 140 16.49 -8.91 9.54
C ALA A 140 16.85 -9.69 8.27
N ASP A 141 16.17 -9.43 7.15
CA ASP A 141 16.19 -10.30 5.98
C ASP A 141 16.98 -9.70 4.80
N PHE A 142 17.22 -8.37 4.79
CA PHE A 142 17.94 -7.67 3.71
C PHE A 142 19.29 -7.08 4.16
N ALA A 143 19.73 -7.37 5.39
CA ALA A 143 20.99 -6.89 5.95
C ALA A 143 21.18 -5.36 5.87
N VAL A 144 20.09 -4.59 5.90
CA VAL A 144 20.14 -3.12 5.92
C VAL A 144 20.30 -2.66 7.37
N PRO A 145 21.38 -1.93 7.74
CA PRO A 145 21.54 -1.42 9.09
C PRO A 145 20.36 -0.54 9.52
N ALA A 146 19.79 -0.81 10.69
CA ALA A 146 18.58 -0.14 11.16
C ALA A 146 18.71 1.39 11.29
N GLU A 147 19.94 1.87 11.54
CA GLU A 147 20.29 3.30 11.61
C GLU A 147 20.25 4.00 10.25
N ARG A 148 20.34 3.26 9.14
CA ARG A 148 20.13 3.80 7.79
C ARG A 148 18.67 3.83 7.37
N VAL A 149 17.77 3.19 8.15
CA VAL A 149 16.35 3.08 7.79
C VAL A 149 15.52 4.07 8.61
N THR A 150 14.85 4.98 7.92
CA THR A 150 13.90 5.94 8.50
C THR A 150 12.48 5.56 8.11
N VAL A 151 11.58 5.52 9.09
CA VAL A 151 10.16 5.31 8.83
C VAL A 151 9.48 6.65 8.54
N ALA A 152 8.82 6.74 7.40
CA ALA A 152 7.97 7.86 7.01
C ALA A 152 6.59 7.29 6.65
N GLU A 153 5.76 7.11 7.68
CA GLU A 153 4.41 6.58 7.50
C GLU A 153 3.60 7.45 6.55
N PRO A 154 2.77 6.85 5.67
CA PRO A 154 1.85 7.60 4.83
C PRO A 154 0.95 8.50 5.65
N GLY A 155 0.81 9.73 5.21
CA GLY A 155 -0.17 10.65 5.78
C GLY A 155 -1.60 10.24 5.42
N VAL A 156 -2.56 10.75 6.19
CA VAL A 156 -3.98 10.62 5.88
C VAL A 156 -4.64 11.99 5.85
N ASP A 157 -5.55 12.19 4.90
CA ASP A 157 -6.34 13.41 4.83
C ASP A 157 -7.48 13.36 5.86
N PRO A 158 -7.86 14.50 6.47
CA PRO A 158 -9.07 14.57 7.26
C PRO A 158 -10.29 14.18 6.44
N ALA A 159 -11.21 13.47 7.05
CA ALA A 159 -12.46 13.09 6.41
C ALA A 159 -13.62 13.25 7.38
N GLU A 160 -14.83 13.36 6.83
CA GLU A 160 -16.04 13.29 7.63
C GLU A 160 -16.27 11.84 8.11
N ARG A 161 -16.90 11.71 9.28
CA ARG A 161 -17.25 10.39 9.81
C ARG A 161 -18.29 9.74 8.91
N ALA A 162 -18.09 8.47 8.59
CA ALA A 162 -19.04 7.68 7.80
C ALA A 162 -20.39 7.61 8.51
N ALA A 163 -21.45 7.88 7.76
CA ALA A 163 -22.83 7.78 8.25
C ALA A 163 -23.32 6.33 8.29
N GLY A 164 -22.69 5.47 7.48
CA GLY A 164 -23.13 4.10 7.23
C GLY A 164 -24.38 4.04 6.35
N SER A 165 -24.85 2.82 6.07
CA SER A 165 -26.01 2.59 5.23
C SER A 165 -27.33 2.98 5.88
N GLY A 166 -27.39 3.01 7.21
CA GLY A 166 -28.63 3.19 7.97
C GLY A 166 -29.66 2.08 7.80
N GLY A 167 -29.33 1.03 7.04
CA GLY A 167 -30.20 -0.08 6.68
C GLY A 167 -30.05 -1.30 7.57
N LYS A 168 -30.88 -2.34 7.25
CA LYS A 168 -30.76 -3.68 7.87
C LYS A 168 -29.66 -4.52 7.21
N THR A 169 -29.31 -4.21 5.96
CA THR A 169 -28.23 -4.86 5.22
C THR A 169 -26.93 -4.17 5.56
N VAL A 170 -25.92 -4.93 5.96
CA VAL A 170 -24.59 -4.40 6.29
C VAL A 170 -23.80 -4.20 4.99
N GLU A 171 -23.42 -2.96 4.70
CA GLU A 171 -22.64 -2.60 3.52
C GLU A 171 -21.14 -2.74 3.84
N LEU A 172 -20.52 -3.75 3.22
CA LEU A 172 -19.09 -4.05 3.33
C LEU A 172 -18.35 -3.29 2.24
N LEU A 173 -17.23 -2.67 2.59
CA LEU A 173 -16.33 -2.01 1.65
C LEU A 173 -14.93 -2.63 1.72
N ALA A 174 -14.36 -2.94 0.57
CA ALA A 174 -12.94 -3.28 0.41
C ALA A 174 -12.34 -2.40 -0.68
N VAL A 175 -11.12 -1.88 -0.45
CA VAL A 175 -10.44 -0.96 -1.37
C VAL A 175 -9.04 -1.46 -1.71
N GLY A 176 -8.73 -1.57 -2.99
CA GLY A 176 -7.43 -1.98 -3.50
C GLY A 176 -7.52 -2.64 -4.87
N SER A 177 -6.46 -2.57 -5.68
CA SER A 177 -6.41 -3.23 -6.99
C SER A 177 -6.68 -4.73 -6.91
N LEU A 178 -7.29 -5.31 -7.93
CA LEU A 178 -7.62 -6.73 -8.00
C LEU A 178 -6.36 -7.55 -8.36
N VAL A 179 -5.48 -7.72 -7.38
CA VAL A 179 -4.23 -8.50 -7.49
C VAL A 179 -4.20 -9.60 -6.42
N PRO A 180 -3.45 -10.71 -6.62
CA PRO A 180 -3.47 -11.86 -5.70
C PRO A 180 -3.21 -11.49 -4.24
N ARG A 181 -2.28 -10.56 -3.99
CA ARG A 181 -1.90 -10.12 -2.63
C ARG A 181 -3.06 -9.55 -1.81
N LYS A 182 -4.10 -9.03 -2.48
CA LYS A 182 -5.27 -8.45 -1.79
C LYS A 182 -6.25 -9.49 -1.23
N GLY A 183 -6.13 -10.78 -1.60
CA GLY A 183 -6.87 -11.87 -0.97
C GLY A 183 -8.39 -11.81 -1.14
N TYR A 184 -8.87 -11.20 -2.23
CA TYR A 184 -10.32 -11.11 -2.46
C TYR A 184 -10.98 -12.47 -2.69
N ASP A 185 -10.25 -13.45 -3.21
CA ASP A 185 -10.67 -14.84 -3.33
C ASP A 185 -10.96 -15.47 -1.97
N VAL A 186 -10.13 -15.19 -0.96
CA VAL A 186 -10.34 -15.61 0.44
C VAL A 186 -11.58 -14.94 1.02
N LEU A 187 -11.82 -13.65 0.71
CA LEU A 187 -13.02 -12.93 1.14
C LEU A 187 -14.29 -13.52 0.55
N ILE A 188 -14.31 -13.80 -0.75
CA ILE A 188 -15.48 -14.41 -1.41
C ILE A 188 -15.76 -15.80 -0.83
N ALA A 189 -14.73 -16.63 -0.63
CA ALA A 189 -14.90 -17.96 0.01
C ALA A 189 -15.40 -17.86 1.46
N ALA A 190 -15.02 -16.83 2.21
CA ALA A 190 -15.55 -16.58 3.55
C ALA A 190 -17.03 -16.15 3.51
N LEU A 191 -17.40 -15.26 2.58
CA LEU A 191 -18.76 -14.72 2.43
C LEU A 191 -19.76 -15.74 1.88
N GLU A 192 -19.31 -16.71 1.08
CA GLU A 192 -20.15 -17.83 0.62
C GLU A 192 -20.83 -18.54 1.79
N GLY A 193 -20.10 -18.82 2.87
CA GLY A 193 -20.64 -19.47 4.08
C GLY A 193 -21.54 -18.55 4.94
N LEU A 194 -21.82 -17.32 4.50
CA LEU A 194 -22.66 -16.32 5.18
C LEU A 194 -23.78 -15.79 4.27
N ALA A 195 -24.18 -16.58 3.27
CA ALA A 195 -25.20 -16.19 2.32
C ALA A 195 -26.60 -16.00 2.96
N ASP A 196 -26.84 -16.57 4.13
CA ASP A 196 -28.07 -16.42 4.92
C ASP A 196 -28.17 -15.05 5.63
N LYS A 197 -27.05 -14.31 5.79
CA LYS A 197 -27.00 -13.02 6.49
C LYS A 197 -27.22 -11.82 5.55
N PRO A 198 -27.78 -10.70 6.04
CA PRO A 198 -28.06 -9.52 5.21
C PRO A 198 -26.81 -8.64 5.07
N TRP A 199 -25.98 -8.89 4.08
CA TRP A 199 -24.82 -8.08 3.71
C TRP A 199 -24.76 -7.83 2.19
N ARG A 200 -24.03 -6.79 1.79
CA ARG A 200 -23.53 -6.55 0.43
C ARG A 200 -22.07 -6.19 0.51
N LEU A 201 -21.31 -6.42 -0.55
CA LEU A 201 -19.90 -6.09 -0.67
C LEU A 201 -19.65 -5.23 -1.91
N THR A 202 -18.98 -4.10 -1.72
CA THR A 202 -18.38 -3.33 -2.82
C THR A 202 -16.87 -3.45 -2.72
N ILE A 203 -16.23 -3.89 -3.81
CA ILE A 203 -14.77 -3.87 -3.98
C ILE A 203 -14.43 -2.76 -4.95
N VAL A 204 -13.61 -1.80 -4.49
CA VAL A 204 -13.15 -0.64 -5.27
C VAL A 204 -11.66 -0.81 -5.57
N GLY A 205 -11.28 -0.75 -6.83
CA GLY A 205 -9.88 -0.78 -7.23
C GLY A 205 -9.69 -1.18 -8.69
N ALA A 206 -8.53 -0.88 -9.25
CA ALA A 206 -8.19 -1.22 -10.62
C ALA A 206 -8.28 -2.74 -10.85
N ASP A 207 -8.92 -3.15 -11.93
CA ASP A 207 -9.22 -4.55 -12.30
C ASP A 207 -8.40 -5.03 -13.51
N ASP A 208 -7.60 -4.14 -14.09
CA ASP A 208 -6.75 -4.36 -15.25
C ASP A 208 -5.28 -4.71 -14.92
N ARG A 209 -4.89 -4.64 -13.63
CA ARG A 209 -3.50 -4.87 -13.18
C ARG A 209 -3.09 -6.34 -13.24
N ALA A 210 -4.04 -7.24 -13.02
CA ALA A 210 -3.87 -8.70 -13.08
C ALA A 210 -5.11 -9.33 -13.72
N PRO A 211 -5.28 -9.28 -15.06
CA PRO A 211 -6.52 -9.71 -15.72
C PRO A 211 -6.92 -11.16 -15.41
N ALA A 212 -5.96 -12.05 -15.24
CA ALA A 212 -6.23 -13.43 -14.86
C ALA A 212 -6.84 -13.54 -13.44
N THR A 213 -6.36 -12.72 -12.49
CA THR A 213 -6.90 -12.66 -11.11
C THR A 213 -8.32 -12.10 -11.14
N THR A 214 -8.55 -11.03 -11.89
CA THR A 214 -9.89 -10.44 -12.05
C THR A 214 -10.86 -11.45 -12.64
N ALA A 215 -10.49 -12.14 -13.71
CA ALA A 215 -11.34 -13.16 -14.34
C ALA A 215 -11.64 -14.33 -13.39
N ALA A 216 -10.64 -14.80 -12.64
CA ALA A 216 -10.82 -15.86 -11.65
C ALA A 216 -11.76 -15.43 -10.51
N LEU A 217 -11.63 -14.20 -10.00
CA LEU A 217 -12.50 -13.64 -8.97
C LEU A 217 -13.96 -13.53 -9.46
N MET A 218 -14.18 -13.04 -10.68
CA MET A 218 -15.51 -12.98 -11.29
C MET A 218 -16.15 -14.36 -11.44
N ALA A 219 -15.37 -15.34 -11.88
CA ALA A 219 -15.84 -16.73 -12.00
C ALA A 219 -16.20 -17.31 -10.62
N GLN A 220 -15.40 -17.06 -9.58
CA GLN A 220 -15.68 -17.50 -8.22
C GLN A 220 -16.98 -16.85 -7.69
N ILE A 221 -17.17 -15.53 -7.85
CA ILE A 221 -18.39 -14.82 -7.46
C ILE A 221 -19.63 -15.44 -8.12
N ALA A 222 -19.53 -15.77 -9.40
CA ALA A 222 -20.62 -16.42 -10.12
C ALA A 222 -20.89 -17.84 -9.61
N ALA A 223 -19.85 -18.65 -9.42
CA ALA A 223 -19.96 -20.03 -8.96
C ALA A 223 -20.55 -20.15 -7.55
N THR A 224 -20.26 -19.17 -6.66
CA THR A 224 -20.80 -19.12 -5.29
C THR A 224 -22.21 -18.53 -5.21
N GLY A 225 -22.81 -18.09 -6.33
CA GLY A 225 -24.14 -17.47 -6.36
C GLY A 225 -24.19 -16.06 -5.75
N LEU A 226 -23.05 -15.40 -5.57
CA LEU A 226 -22.94 -14.10 -4.90
C LEU A 226 -23.04 -12.89 -5.85
N SER A 227 -23.28 -13.10 -7.16
CA SER A 227 -23.30 -12.03 -8.19
C SER A 227 -24.27 -10.89 -7.88
N GLY A 228 -25.37 -11.15 -7.18
CA GLY A 228 -26.33 -10.09 -6.79
C GLY A 228 -25.94 -9.32 -5.51
N ARG A 229 -24.85 -9.69 -4.86
CA ARG A 229 -24.43 -9.16 -3.55
C ARG A 229 -23.01 -8.60 -3.56
N VAL A 230 -22.20 -8.95 -4.53
CA VAL A 230 -20.82 -8.50 -4.69
C VAL A 230 -20.72 -7.61 -5.93
N ARG A 231 -20.29 -6.38 -5.73
CA ARG A 231 -20.03 -5.40 -6.80
C ARG A 231 -18.53 -5.17 -6.92
N LEU A 232 -17.97 -5.43 -8.10
CA LEU A 232 -16.65 -4.94 -8.52
C LEU A 232 -16.85 -3.58 -9.17
N ALA A 233 -16.41 -2.51 -8.49
CA ALA A 233 -16.69 -1.15 -8.92
C ALA A 233 -15.63 -0.56 -9.87
N GLY A 234 -14.52 -1.28 -10.07
CA GLY A 234 -13.37 -0.72 -10.78
C GLY A 234 -12.67 0.39 -9.98
N ALA A 235 -11.79 1.11 -10.63
CA ALA A 235 -11.18 2.31 -10.06
C ALA A 235 -12.20 3.45 -10.07
N LEU A 236 -12.42 4.08 -8.91
CA LEU A 236 -13.35 5.19 -8.74
C LEU A 236 -12.59 6.53 -8.64
N GLY A 237 -13.25 7.60 -9.07
CA GLY A 237 -12.80 8.96 -8.75
C GLY A 237 -12.94 9.27 -7.25
N GLN A 238 -12.24 10.34 -6.78
CA GLN A 238 -12.19 10.67 -5.36
C GLN A 238 -13.60 10.85 -4.74
N ALA A 239 -14.50 11.57 -5.39
CA ALA A 239 -15.84 11.81 -4.86
C ALA A 239 -16.68 10.51 -4.75
N GLU A 240 -16.52 9.58 -5.70
CA GLU A 240 -17.21 8.29 -5.67
C GLU A 240 -16.60 7.37 -4.59
N LEU A 241 -15.28 7.41 -4.41
CA LEU A 241 -14.59 6.67 -3.35
C LEU A 241 -15.00 7.20 -1.97
N ASP A 242 -15.08 8.53 -1.80
CA ASP A 242 -15.54 9.13 -0.56
C ASP A 242 -17.00 8.74 -0.26
N ALA A 243 -17.86 8.71 -1.25
CA ALA A 243 -19.24 8.23 -1.10
C ALA A 243 -19.30 6.74 -0.75
N ALA A 244 -18.41 5.89 -1.31
CA ALA A 244 -18.33 4.48 -0.95
C ALA A 244 -17.94 4.30 0.52
N TYR A 245 -16.94 5.03 1.00
CA TYR A 245 -16.56 5.03 2.42
C TYR A 245 -17.70 5.55 3.32
N ALA A 246 -18.35 6.65 2.95
CA ALA A 246 -19.39 7.29 3.75
C ALA A 246 -20.62 6.38 3.97
N ASN A 247 -20.94 5.51 3.00
CA ASN A 247 -22.07 4.59 3.04
C ASN A 247 -21.71 3.19 3.59
N ALA A 248 -20.45 2.91 3.87
CA ALA A 248 -20.02 1.62 4.38
C ALA A 248 -20.34 1.48 5.89
N ASP A 249 -20.70 0.26 6.30
CA ASP A 249 -20.90 -0.12 7.70
C ASP A 249 -19.73 -0.89 8.29
N LEU A 250 -18.89 -1.49 7.43
CA LEU A 250 -17.73 -2.27 7.81
C LEU A 250 -16.68 -2.23 6.69
N PHE A 251 -15.46 -1.87 7.02
CA PHE A 251 -14.32 -1.96 6.12
C PHE A 251 -13.64 -3.31 6.24
N VAL A 252 -13.36 -3.98 5.13
CA VAL A 252 -12.73 -5.31 5.11
C VAL A 252 -11.46 -5.29 4.26
N MET A 253 -10.33 -5.68 4.85
CA MET A 253 -9.06 -5.81 4.15
C MET A 253 -8.48 -7.23 4.31
N PRO A 254 -8.74 -8.14 3.37
CA PRO A 254 -8.33 -9.54 3.45
C PRO A 254 -6.91 -9.79 2.93
N SER A 255 -6.09 -8.77 2.82
CA SER A 255 -4.77 -8.82 2.17
C SER A 255 -3.86 -9.88 2.80
N LEU A 256 -3.10 -10.58 1.97
CA LEU A 256 -2.10 -11.56 2.42
C LEU A 256 -0.87 -10.87 3.01
N PHE A 257 -0.53 -9.70 2.50
CA PHE A 257 0.56 -8.86 3.00
C PHE A 257 0.31 -7.39 2.66
N GLU A 258 0.69 -6.47 3.57
CA GLU A 258 0.73 -5.03 3.33
C GLU A 258 2.04 -4.42 3.83
N GLY A 259 2.63 -3.52 3.04
CA GLY A 259 3.77 -2.72 3.47
C GLY A 259 3.39 -1.66 4.50
N TYR A 260 2.15 -1.15 4.42
CA TYR A 260 1.53 -0.24 5.39
C TYR A 260 0.00 -0.47 5.48
N GLY A 261 -0.70 -0.38 4.34
CA GLY A 261 -2.15 -0.48 4.29
C GLY A 261 -2.83 0.89 4.42
N MET A 262 -2.53 1.84 3.52
CA MET A 262 -3.10 3.19 3.53
C MET A 262 -4.62 3.19 3.64
N VAL A 263 -5.29 2.22 3.01
CA VAL A 263 -6.74 2.09 3.07
C VAL A 263 -7.29 1.80 4.49
N LEU A 264 -6.45 1.25 5.39
CA LEU A 264 -6.80 1.12 6.81
C LEU A 264 -6.85 2.47 7.49
N THR A 265 -5.86 3.33 7.24
CA THR A 265 -5.86 4.69 7.81
C THR A 265 -6.95 5.57 7.19
N GLU A 266 -7.31 5.36 5.93
CA GLU A 266 -8.45 5.99 5.28
C GLU A 266 -9.79 5.56 5.93
N ALA A 267 -9.94 4.28 6.26
CA ALA A 267 -11.09 3.75 6.99
C ALA A 267 -11.15 4.29 8.44
N LEU A 268 -10.00 4.32 9.14
CA LEU A 268 -9.89 4.91 10.48
C LEU A 268 -10.28 6.39 10.47
N ALA A 269 -9.78 7.16 9.48
CA ALA A 269 -10.08 8.58 9.33
C ALA A 269 -11.58 8.88 9.16
N ARG A 270 -12.34 7.87 8.73
CA ARG A 270 -13.80 7.95 8.56
C ARG A 270 -14.57 7.22 9.66
N GLY A 271 -13.89 6.75 10.70
CA GLY A 271 -14.51 6.05 11.81
C GLY A 271 -15.23 4.77 11.41
N LEU A 272 -14.69 4.02 10.44
CA LEU A 272 -15.25 2.73 10.06
C LEU A 272 -14.68 1.62 10.96
N PRO A 273 -15.51 0.69 11.45
CA PRO A 273 -15.02 -0.53 12.06
C PRO A 273 -14.28 -1.35 11.01
N ILE A 274 -13.21 -2.02 11.41
CA ILE A 274 -12.32 -2.71 10.49
C ILE A 274 -12.29 -4.21 10.77
N LEU A 275 -12.34 -5.03 9.73
CA LEU A 275 -11.91 -6.42 9.74
C LEU A 275 -10.71 -6.56 8.79
N CYS A 276 -9.55 -6.91 9.31
CA CYS A 276 -8.37 -7.06 8.48
C CYS A 276 -7.55 -8.29 8.86
N THR A 277 -6.61 -8.65 8.01
CA THR A 277 -5.63 -9.70 8.30
C THR A 277 -4.44 -9.13 9.08
N THR A 278 -3.63 -10.02 9.64
CA THR A 278 -2.35 -9.70 10.29
C THR A 278 -1.17 -9.72 9.31
N GLY A 279 -1.43 -9.66 8.00
CA GLY A 279 -0.41 -9.72 6.96
C GLY A 279 0.46 -8.46 6.88
N GLY A 280 1.74 -8.57 7.19
CA GLY A 280 2.68 -7.44 7.15
C GLY A 280 2.36 -6.35 8.17
N ALA A 281 2.43 -5.08 7.77
CA ALA A 281 2.22 -3.92 8.63
C ALA A 281 0.75 -3.69 9.03
N ALA A 282 -0.21 -4.40 8.46
CA ALA A 282 -1.63 -4.26 8.80
C ALA A 282 -1.88 -4.44 10.32
N THR A 283 -1.06 -5.27 10.98
CA THR A 283 -1.14 -5.52 12.42
C THR A 283 -0.88 -4.26 13.26
N GLU A 284 0.04 -3.41 12.84
CA GLU A 284 0.40 -2.18 13.56
C GLU A 284 -0.34 -0.94 13.03
N THR A 285 -0.77 -0.95 11.76
CA THR A 285 -1.48 0.19 11.16
C THR A 285 -2.90 0.34 11.72
N ALA A 286 -3.59 -0.76 12.01
CA ALA A 286 -4.94 -0.73 12.58
C ALA A 286 -4.90 -1.08 14.09
N PRO A 287 -5.37 -0.20 15.00
CA PRO A 287 -5.47 -0.48 16.45
C PRO A 287 -6.43 -1.64 16.76
N ASP A 288 -6.14 -2.41 17.82
CA ASP A 288 -6.89 -3.61 18.18
C ASP A 288 -8.34 -3.33 18.61
N ASP A 289 -8.60 -2.16 19.15
CA ASP A 289 -9.94 -1.70 19.55
C ASP A 289 -10.80 -1.27 18.34
N ALA A 290 -10.16 -0.77 17.26
CA ALA A 290 -10.82 -0.38 16.02
C ALA A 290 -10.94 -1.55 15.03
N ALA A 291 -10.02 -2.51 15.08
CA ALA A 291 -9.92 -3.59 14.11
C ALA A 291 -10.06 -4.99 14.75
N LEU A 292 -10.87 -5.84 14.14
CA LEU A 292 -10.84 -7.28 14.37
C LEU A 292 -9.80 -7.86 13.40
N LYS A 293 -8.81 -8.56 13.92
CA LYS A 293 -7.68 -9.10 13.13
C LYS A 293 -7.74 -10.61 13.04
N VAL A 294 -7.43 -11.13 11.85
CA VAL A 294 -7.43 -12.57 11.57
C VAL A 294 -6.16 -12.97 10.81
N PRO A 295 -5.72 -14.25 10.82
CA PRO A 295 -4.60 -14.69 10.03
C PRO A 295 -4.84 -14.48 8.51
N PRO A 296 -3.80 -14.09 7.73
CA PRO A 296 -3.93 -13.99 6.28
C PRO A 296 -4.16 -15.34 5.62
N GLY A 297 -5.00 -15.39 4.59
CA GLY A 297 -5.34 -16.62 3.86
C GLY A 297 -6.27 -17.60 4.59
N ASP A 298 -6.65 -17.34 5.84
CA ASP A 298 -7.53 -18.21 6.61
C ASP A 298 -9.00 -17.85 6.37
N VAL A 299 -9.65 -18.61 5.46
CA VAL A 299 -11.07 -18.48 5.12
C VAL A 299 -11.97 -18.68 6.36
N GLY A 300 -11.61 -19.62 7.23
CA GLY A 300 -12.41 -19.95 8.43
C GLY A 300 -12.39 -18.82 9.45
N ALA A 301 -11.20 -18.30 9.76
CA ALA A 301 -11.03 -17.17 10.65
C ALA A 301 -11.69 -15.88 10.10
N LEU A 302 -11.53 -15.61 8.79
CA LEU A 302 -12.17 -14.47 8.15
C LEU A 302 -13.70 -14.58 8.18
N ARG A 303 -14.25 -15.77 7.90
CA ARG A 303 -15.70 -16.06 8.01
C ARG A 303 -16.21 -15.83 9.42
N ALA A 304 -15.50 -16.33 10.43
CA ALA A 304 -15.87 -16.15 11.83
C ALA A 304 -15.87 -14.67 12.23
N GLY A 305 -14.84 -13.91 11.80
CA GLY A 305 -14.75 -12.46 12.02
C GLY A 305 -15.89 -11.71 11.34
N LEU A 306 -16.21 -12.03 10.09
CA LEU A 306 -17.33 -11.46 9.36
C LEU A 306 -18.65 -11.77 10.08
N ALA A 307 -18.92 -13.05 10.41
CA ALA A 307 -20.14 -13.45 11.10
C ALA A 307 -20.34 -12.66 12.40
N ARG A 308 -19.30 -12.54 13.22
CA ARG A 308 -19.31 -11.78 14.47
C ARG A 308 -19.69 -10.33 14.25
N LEU A 309 -19.04 -9.65 13.29
CA LEU A 309 -19.31 -8.25 13.02
C LEU A 309 -20.63 -8.02 12.26
N LEU A 310 -21.15 -8.99 11.52
CA LEU A 310 -22.47 -8.92 10.90
C LEU A 310 -23.58 -9.03 11.95
N ASP A 311 -23.41 -9.89 12.96
CA ASP A 311 -24.43 -10.20 13.97
C ASP A 311 -24.43 -9.20 15.14
N ASP A 312 -23.32 -8.51 15.41
CA ASP A 312 -23.21 -7.59 16.55
C ASP A 312 -23.08 -6.12 16.12
N PRO A 313 -24.20 -5.41 15.96
CA PRO A 313 -24.17 -3.97 15.63
C PRO A 313 -23.59 -3.12 16.79
N LYS A 314 -23.59 -3.61 18.03
CA LYS A 314 -23.00 -2.90 19.16
C LYS A 314 -21.48 -2.95 19.07
N GLU A 315 -20.90 -4.10 18.76
CA GLU A 315 -19.46 -4.23 18.55
C GLU A 315 -19.02 -3.38 17.36
N ARG A 316 -19.73 -3.39 16.22
CA ARG A 316 -19.42 -2.50 15.09
C ARG A 316 -19.36 -1.04 15.52
N ARG A 317 -20.33 -0.55 16.30
CA ARG A 317 -20.34 0.83 16.80
C ARG A 317 -19.15 1.12 17.72
N GLN A 318 -18.83 0.22 18.63
CA GLN A 318 -17.68 0.38 19.53
C GLN A 318 -16.38 0.51 18.76
N ARG A 319 -16.17 -0.36 17.75
CA ARG A 319 -14.99 -0.29 16.86
C ARG A 319 -14.98 0.96 15.99
N ALA A 320 -16.14 1.39 15.52
CA ALA A 320 -16.30 2.64 14.78
C ALA A 320 -15.90 3.87 15.62
N ASP A 321 -16.31 3.89 16.89
CA ASP A 321 -15.94 4.96 17.83
C ASP A 321 -14.43 4.94 18.13
N ALA A 322 -13.86 3.76 18.33
CA ALA A 322 -12.41 3.58 18.50
C ALA A 322 -11.62 4.02 17.24
N ALA A 323 -12.09 3.65 16.04
CA ALA A 323 -11.49 4.06 14.78
C ALA A 323 -11.49 5.59 14.63
N TRP A 324 -12.63 6.23 14.92
CA TRP A 324 -12.75 7.69 14.88
C TRP A 324 -11.82 8.39 15.89
N HIS A 325 -11.68 7.82 17.08
CA HIS A 325 -10.76 8.35 18.09
C HIS A 325 -9.29 8.20 17.62
N ALA A 326 -8.92 7.02 17.10
CA ALA A 326 -7.57 6.76 16.61
C ALA A 326 -7.18 7.66 15.44
N ALA A 327 -8.15 8.10 14.63
CA ALA A 327 -7.92 9.01 13.49
C ALA A 327 -7.23 10.32 13.90
N GLY A 328 -7.45 10.78 15.13
CA GLY A 328 -6.81 12.00 15.66
C GLY A 328 -5.29 11.92 15.80
N ALA A 329 -4.74 10.72 15.93
CA ALA A 329 -3.30 10.47 16.07
C ALA A 329 -2.60 10.12 14.75
N LEU A 330 -3.35 9.91 13.67
CA LEU A 330 -2.76 9.54 12.39
C LEU A 330 -1.88 10.65 11.81
N PRO A 331 -0.74 10.29 11.18
CA PRO A 331 0.14 11.27 10.57
C PRO A 331 -0.56 12.03 9.44
N ARG A 332 -0.17 13.29 9.23
CA ARG A 332 -0.57 14.09 8.08
C ARG A 332 0.52 14.09 7.02
N TRP A 333 0.16 14.22 5.77
CA TRP A 333 1.08 14.15 4.64
C TRP A 333 2.25 15.13 4.75
N ARG A 334 2.01 16.33 5.30
CA ARG A 334 3.07 17.32 5.55
C ARG A 334 4.17 16.78 6.47
N ARG A 335 3.81 16.00 7.52
CA ARG A 335 4.79 15.35 8.40
C ARG A 335 5.60 14.31 7.63
N THR A 336 4.94 13.45 6.85
CA THR A 336 5.59 12.45 5.99
C THR A 336 6.58 13.10 5.05
N ALA A 337 6.14 14.14 4.32
CA ALA A 337 6.99 14.88 3.39
C ALA A 337 8.18 15.57 4.07
N THR A 338 7.99 16.10 5.28
CA THR A 338 9.08 16.69 6.08
C THR A 338 10.13 15.64 6.42
N ILE A 339 9.72 14.46 6.93
CA ILE A 339 10.65 13.38 7.29
C ILE A 339 11.49 12.95 6.07
N VAL A 340 10.85 12.74 4.92
CA VAL A 340 11.57 12.31 3.71
C VAL A 340 12.53 13.40 3.22
N ALA A 341 12.11 14.67 3.23
CA ALA A 341 12.98 15.79 2.87
C ALA A 341 14.21 15.92 3.81
N GLU A 342 14.03 15.72 5.10
CA GLU A 342 15.13 15.73 6.09
C GLU A 342 16.12 14.59 5.86
N VAL A 343 15.64 13.39 5.49
CA VAL A 343 16.52 12.27 5.12
C VAL A 343 17.32 12.62 3.86
N CYS A 344 16.67 13.18 2.83
CA CYS A 344 17.33 13.61 1.61
C CYS A 344 18.38 14.70 1.90
N ALA A 345 18.07 15.67 2.76
CA ALA A 345 18.99 16.73 3.12
C ALA A 345 20.29 16.25 3.81
N LYS A 346 20.22 15.13 4.57
CA LYS A 346 21.39 14.52 5.23
C LYS A 346 22.31 13.77 4.25
N VAL A 347 21.77 13.36 3.10
CA VAL A 347 22.51 12.61 2.06
C VAL A 347 23.07 13.55 0.99
N SER A 348 22.61 14.80 0.95
CA SER A 348 23.16 15.79 0.02
C SER A 348 24.67 15.95 0.18
N PRO A 349 25.45 15.95 -0.93
CA PRO A 349 26.91 16.11 -0.90
C PRO A 349 27.36 17.40 -0.26
#